data_24fcc8017ee0490dcc06f58cdb794356
#
_entry.id   24fcc8017ee0490dcc06f58cdb794356
#
_cell.length_a   1.000
_cell.length_b   1.000
_cell.length_c   1.000
_cell.angle_alpha   90.00
_cell.angle_beta   90.00
_cell.angle_gamma   90.00
#
_symmetry.space_group_name_H-M   'P 1'
#
loop_
_entity.id
_entity.type
_entity.pdbx_description
1 polymer ?
#
loop_
_entity_poly.entity_id
_entity_poly.type
_entity_poly.pdbx_seq_one_letter_code
_entity_poly.pdbx_strand_id
1 'polypeptide(L)'
;MRVRIEGEKVILRSVESSDIDTILLWENSSAEPLYGVFEELYTRDDVARFVVQQQLYPIELTEQMRLMICTPDGVRIGAIDLSNYDGTSAYVSILIAEPQNRGRGYGKEALSQLIGYAPTLAIRHLKATIEPNNTASIRLFSSCGFVACREREFVLQLGVCE
;
A
#
# COMPACT_ATOMS: atom_id res chain seq x y z
N MET A 1 6.14 14.38 7.73
CA MET A 1 6.64 13.37 8.69
C MET A 1 7.18 12.20 7.90
N ARG A 2 8.39 11.79 8.19
CA ARG A 2 9.03 10.66 7.50
C ARG A 2 8.78 9.39 8.27
N VAL A 3 8.37 8.35 7.56
CA VAL A 3 8.18 7.01 8.11
C VAL A 3 9.29 6.11 7.60
N ARG A 4 9.87 5.32 8.48
CA ARG A 4 10.79 4.25 8.13
C ARG A 4 10.63 3.11 9.13
N ILE A 5 10.22 1.95 8.64
CA ILE A 5 10.01 0.76 9.45
C ILE A 5 10.93 -0.33 8.89
N GLU A 6 11.86 -0.80 9.71
CA GLU A 6 12.83 -1.81 9.31
C GLU A 6 12.39 -3.20 9.79
N GLY A 7 12.38 -4.15 8.89
CA GLY A 7 12.11 -5.56 9.14
C GLY A 7 13.21 -6.45 8.60
N GLU A 8 13.06 -7.75 8.75
CA GLU A 8 14.05 -8.72 8.27
C GLU A 8 14.11 -8.77 6.73
N LYS A 9 12.96 -8.74 6.08
CA LYS A 9 12.85 -8.91 4.62
C LYS A 9 12.64 -7.60 3.90
N VAL A 10 11.91 -6.65 4.51
CA VAL A 10 11.56 -5.40 3.87
C VAL A 10 11.71 -4.22 4.80
N ILE A 11 11.90 -3.06 4.18
CA ILE A 11 11.82 -1.76 4.82
C ILE A 11 10.64 -1.04 4.19
N LEU A 12 9.73 -0.51 5.01
CA LEU A 12 8.73 0.43 4.57
C LEU A 12 9.22 1.84 4.83
N ARG A 13 9.14 2.70 3.84
CA ARG A 13 9.55 4.09 4.00
C ARG A 13 8.67 5.05 3.21
N SER A 14 8.60 6.29 3.67
CA SER A 14 7.94 7.38 2.94
C SER A 14 8.51 7.54 1.55
N VAL A 15 7.67 8.01 0.61
CA VAL A 15 8.10 8.30 -0.76
C VAL A 15 9.07 9.47 -0.78
N GLU A 16 10.00 9.43 -1.72
CA GLU A 16 11.03 10.43 -1.94
C GLU A 16 11.03 10.88 -3.40
N SER A 17 11.64 12.02 -3.68
CA SER A 17 11.76 12.52 -5.06
C SER A 17 12.45 11.54 -6.00
N SER A 18 13.40 10.76 -5.47
CA SER A 18 14.08 9.71 -6.24
C SER A 18 13.18 8.54 -6.65
N ASP A 19 11.96 8.46 -6.11
CA ASP A 19 10.99 7.40 -6.43
C ASP A 19 10.11 7.76 -7.63
N ILE A 20 10.13 9.00 -8.11
CA ILE A 20 9.18 9.49 -9.13
C ILE A 20 9.18 8.59 -10.36
N ASP A 21 10.34 8.29 -10.91
CA ASP A 21 10.43 7.49 -12.14
C ASP A 21 9.97 6.05 -11.91
N THR A 22 10.27 5.48 -10.76
CA THR A 22 9.82 4.13 -10.40
C THR A 22 8.30 4.07 -10.22
N ILE A 23 7.72 5.04 -9.51
CA ILE A 23 6.27 5.13 -9.33
C ILE A 23 5.58 5.30 -10.68
N LEU A 24 6.12 6.18 -11.53
CA LEU A 24 5.58 6.41 -12.87
C LEU A 24 5.56 5.11 -13.69
N LEU A 25 6.66 4.36 -13.67
CA LEU A 25 6.74 3.09 -14.36
C LEU A 25 5.68 2.10 -13.84
N TRP A 26 5.56 1.97 -12.53
CA TRP A 26 4.61 1.01 -11.93
C TRP A 26 3.15 1.40 -12.18
N GLU A 27 2.81 2.68 -12.05
CA GLU A 27 1.44 3.13 -12.29
C GLU A 27 1.01 2.90 -13.74
N ASN A 28 1.91 3.15 -14.70
CA ASN A 28 1.62 2.98 -16.11
C ASN A 28 1.63 1.52 -16.55
N SER A 29 2.40 0.66 -15.87
CA SER A 29 2.48 -0.78 -16.17
C SER A 29 1.24 -1.55 -15.70
N SER A 30 0.59 -1.08 -14.63
CA SER A 30 -0.61 -1.71 -14.07
C SER A 30 -1.91 -1.26 -14.74
N ALA A 31 -1.82 -0.29 -15.65
CA ALA A 31 -2.98 0.18 -16.41
C ALA A 31 -3.35 -0.84 -17.49
N GLU A 32 -4.04 -1.92 -17.11
CA GLU A 32 -4.71 -2.77 -18.09
C GLU A 32 -5.90 -2.00 -18.65
N PRO A 33 -6.12 -2.02 -19.98
CA PRO A 33 -7.28 -1.37 -20.56
C PRO A 33 -8.55 -2.09 -20.09
N LEU A 34 -9.26 -1.47 -19.16
CA LEU A 34 -10.59 -1.88 -18.78
C LEU A 34 -11.51 -1.61 -19.96
N TYR A 35 -12.11 -2.69 -20.51
CA TYR A 35 -13.11 -2.59 -21.60
C TYR A 35 -12.59 -2.02 -22.94
N GLY A 36 -11.31 -2.16 -23.24
CA GLY A 36 -10.76 -1.68 -24.50
C GLY A 36 -10.65 -0.16 -24.62
N VAL A 37 -10.84 0.56 -23.52
CA VAL A 37 -10.61 1.98 -23.44
C VAL A 37 -9.26 2.19 -22.76
N PHE A 38 -8.34 2.87 -23.44
CA PHE A 38 -7.08 3.28 -22.83
C PHE A 38 -7.38 4.43 -21.88
N GLU A 39 -7.25 4.23 -20.58
CA GLU A 39 -7.19 5.34 -19.65
C GLU A 39 -5.94 6.16 -19.93
N GLU A 40 -6.04 7.47 -19.73
CA GLU A 40 -4.87 8.33 -19.82
C GLU A 40 -3.80 7.87 -18.86
N LEU A 41 -2.61 7.61 -19.38
CA LEU A 41 -1.47 7.26 -18.54
C LEU A 41 -1.04 8.49 -17.72
N TYR A 42 -0.56 8.23 -16.51
CA TYR A 42 0.01 9.27 -15.67
C TYR A 42 1.24 9.88 -16.34
N THR A 43 1.40 11.19 -16.19
CA THR A 43 2.61 11.90 -16.60
C THR A 43 3.60 11.96 -15.44
N ARG A 44 4.86 12.28 -15.77
CA ARG A 44 5.87 12.49 -14.73
C ARG A 44 5.47 13.64 -13.78
N ASP A 45 4.85 14.69 -14.31
CA ASP A 45 4.37 15.81 -13.50
C ASP A 45 3.27 15.38 -12.53
N ASP A 46 2.37 14.49 -12.95
CA ASP A 46 1.32 13.95 -12.08
C ASP A 46 1.95 13.24 -10.88
N VAL A 47 2.95 12.39 -11.13
CA VAL A 47 3.63 11.63 -10.08
C VAL A 47 4.47 12.56 -9.20
N ALA A 48 5.13 13.55 -9.79
CA ALA A 48 5.90 14.52 -9.03
C ALA A 48 4.99 15.30 -8.05
N ARG A 49 3.81 15.72 -8.49
CA ARG A 49 2.83 16.37 -7.61
C ARG A 49 2.37 15.45 -6.49
N PHE A 50 2.12 14.17 -6.80
CA PHE A 50 1.76 13.17 -5.81
C PHE A 50 2.85 13.03 -4.74
N VAL A 51 4.11 12.89 -5.15
CA VAL A 51 5.24 12.75 -4.22
C VAL A 51 5.37 13.98 -3.33
N VAL A 52 5.30 15.18 -3.89
CA VAL A 52 5.36 16.43 -3.11
C VAL A 52 4.21 16.49 -2.11
N GLN A 53 3.00 16.13 -2.53
CA GLN A 53 1.83 16.10 -1.66
C GLN A 53 2.02 15.14 -0.49
N GLN A 54 2.58 13.94 -0.76
CA GLN A 54 2.87 12.97 0.28
C GLN A 54 3.95 13.45 1.26
N GLN A 55 4.90 14.23 0.78
CA GLN A 55 5.97 14.79 1.63
C GLN A 55 5.51 15.94 2.51
N LEU A 56 4.61 16.78 1.98
CA LEU A 56 4.21 18.03 2.65
C LEU A 56 2.99 17.89 3.54
N TYR A 57 2.07 16.98 3.24
CA TYR A 57 0.79 16.93 3.94
C TYR A 57 0.59 15.61 4.66
N PRO A 58 0.03 15.65 5.89
CA PRO A 58 -0.28 14.43 6.62
C PRO A 58 -1.52 13.72 6.05
N ILE A 59 -1.70 12.47 6.42
CA ILE A 59 -2.81 11.63 5.95
C ILE A 59 -4.17 12.23 6.28
N GLU A 60 -4.28 13.00 7.35
CA GLU A 60 -5.52 13.67 7.75
C GLU A 60 -6.01 14.66 6.69
N LEU A 61 -5.10 15.21 5.89
CA LEU A 61 -5.44 16.16 4.82
C LEU A 61 -5.57 15.49 3.46
N THR A 62 -4.74 14.49 3.18
CA THR A 62 -4.71 13.83 1.85
C THR A 62 -5.60 12.61 1.78
N GLU A 63 -5.99 12.05 2.93
CA GLU A 63 -6.75 10.80 3.06
C GLU A 63 -6.02 9.59 2.47
N GLN A 64 -4.75 9.75 2.14
CA GLN A 64 -3.93 8.75 1.48
C GLN A 64 -2.50 8.79 1.99
N MET A 65 -1.88 7.60 2.13
CA MET A 65 -0.46 7.48 2.44
C MET A 65 0.13 6.34 1.63
N ARG A 66 1.21 6.60 0.92
CA ARG A 66 2.00 5.57 0.25
C ARG A 66 3.33 5.36 0.96
N LEU A 67 3.66 4.11 1.22
CA LEU A 67 4.98 3.70 1.68
C LEU A 67 5.62 2.81 0.60
N MET A 68 6.87 3.09 0.29
CA MET A 68 7.66 2.24 -0.60
C MET A 68 8.07 0.98 0.15
N ILE A 69 7.99 -0.16 -0.51
CA ILE A 69 8.50 -1.44 -0.01
C ILE A 69 9.87 -1.66 -0.64
N CYS A 70 10.90 -1.73 0.19
CA CYS A 70 12.28 -1.93 -0.26
C CYS A 70 12.88 -3.16 0.41
N THR A 71 13.85 -3.78 -0.26
CA THR A 71 14.71 -4.78 0.40
C THR A 71 15.62 -4.09 1.43
N PRO A 72 16.24 -4.83 2.35
CA PRO A 72 17.16 -4.23 3.34
C PRO A 72 18.33 -3.46 2.72
N ASP A 73 18.75 -3.83 1.52
CA ASP A 73 19.79 -3.13 0.77
C ASP A 73 19.26 -1.96 -0.08
N GLY A 74 17.98 -1.63 0.06
CA GLY A 74 17.40 -0.42 -0.52
C GLY A 74 16.79 -0.56 -1.90
N VAL A 75 16.67 -1.78 -2.44
CA VAL A 75 16.04 -2.02 -3.74
C VAL A 75 14.53 -1.88 -3.62
N ARG A 76 13.94 -1.03 -4.44
CA ARG A 76 12.48 -0.84 -4.47
C ARG A 76 11.82 -2.04 -5.12
N ILE A 77 10.89 -2.69 -4.42
CA ILE A 77 10.18 -3.88 -4.92
C ILE A 77 8.67 -3.70 -4.98
N GLY A 78 8.14 -2.66 -4.38
CA GLY A 78 6.71 -2.40 -4.41
C GLY A 78 6.29 -1.22 -3.57
N ALA A 79 5.00 -1.16 -3.31
CA ALA A 79 4.40 -0.12 -2.49
C ALA A 79 3.23 -0.69 -1.70
N ILE A 80 2.97 -0.10 -0.55
CA ILE A 80 1.79 -0.38 0.25
C ILE A 80 1.11 0.95 0.57
N ASP A 81 -0.20 1.00 0.32
CA ASP A 81 -0.98 2.22 0.41
C ASP A 81 -2.07 2.11 1.46
N LEU A 82 -2.29 3.21 2.16
CA LEU A 82 -3.54 3.50 2.86
C LEU A 82 -4.33 4.48 2.02
N SER A 83 -5.62 4.24 1.87
CA SER A 83 -6.53 5.13 1.13
C SER A 83 -7.87 5.27 1.84
N ASN A 84 -8.62 6.29 1.45
CA ASN A 84 -9.93 6.60 2.05
C ASN A 84 -9.87 6.66 3.58
N TYR A 85 -8.80 7.26 4.10
CA TYR A 85 -8.63 7.48 5.53
C TYR A 85 -9.69 8.45 6.04
N ASP A 86 -10.43 8.02 7.07
CA ASP A 86 -11.53 8.81 7.65
C ASP A 86 -11.30 9.20 9.11
N GLY A 87 -10.10 9.00 9.63
CA GLY A 87 -9.73 9.25 11.02
C GLY A 87 -9.76 8.02 11.92
N THR A 88 -10.46 6.95 11.54
CA THR A 88 -10.55 5.70 12.30
C THR A 88 -10.38 4.45 11.45
N SER A 89 -10.52 4.56 10.15
CA SER A 89 -10.36 3.44 9.22
C SER A 89 -9.63 3.87 7.96
N ALA A 90 -9.08 2.90 7.25
CA ALA A 90 -8.48 3.10 5.94
C ALA A 90 -8.47 1.77 5.17
N TYR A 91 -8.42 1.87 3.85
CA TYR A 91 -8.23 0.73 2.97
C TYR A 91 -6.74 0.51 2.71
N VAL A 92 -6.33 -0.74 2.63
CA VAL A 92 -4.95 -1.15 2.33
C VAL A 92 -4.89 -1.76 0.95
N SER A 93 -3.91 -1.35 0.16
CA SER A 93 -3.55 -2.03 -1.08
C SER A 93 -2.04 -2.26 -1.14
N ILE A 94 -1.63 -3.36 -1.77
CA ILE A 94 -0.23 -3.77 -1.86
C ILE A 94 0.10 -4.07 -3.31
N LEU A 95 1.23 -3.55 -3.77
CA LEU A 95 1.83 -3.91 -5.04
C LEU A 95 3.23 -4.48 -4.79
N ILE A 96 3.47 -5.69 -5.30
CA ILE A 96 4.83 -6.21 -5.53
C ILE A 96 5.02 -6.18 -7.05
N ALA A 97 5.89 -5.28 -7.50
CA ALA A 97 5.92 -4.88 -8.91
C ALA A 97 6.39 -6.00 -9.84
N GLU A 98 7.42 -6.75 -9.44
CA GLU A 98 8.03 -7.76 -10.30
C GLU A 98 7.57 -9.17 -9.91
N PRO A 99 7.15 -10.01 -10.87
CA PRO A 99 6.67 -11.37 -10.57
C PRO A 99 7.66 -12.23 -9.78
N GLN A 100 8.96 -12.07 -10.04
CA GLN A 100 9.99 -12.86 -9.35
C GLN A 100 10.10 -12.54 -7.87
N ASN A 101 9.58 -11.40 -7.41
CA ASN A 101 9.56 -11.02 -6.01
C ASN A 101 8.29 -11.48 -5.28
N ARG A 102 7.35 -12.09 -5.99
CA ARG A 102 6.11 -12.60 -5.42
C ARG A 102 6.33 -13.99 -4.83
N GLY A 103 5.52 -14.34 -3.81
CA GLY A 103 5.61 -15.64 -3.16
C GLY A 103 6.82 -15.81 -2.25
N ARG A 104 7.50 -14.73 -1.89
CA ARG A 104 8.70 -14.75 -1.02
C ARG A 104 8.47 -14.19 0.38
N GLY A 105 7.23 -13.81 0.69
CA GLY A 105 6.88 -13.25 2.00
C GLY A 105 7.10 -11.75 2.13
N TYR A 106 7.47 -11.05 1.09
CA TYR A 106 7.66 -9.60 1.13
C TYR A 106 6.35 -8.85 1.42
N GLY A 107 5.28 -9.22 0.73
CA GLY A 107 3.96 -8.61 0.95
C GLY A 107 3.44 -8.88 2.35
N LYS A 108 3.64 -10.08 2.87
CA LYS A 108 3.21 -10.45 4.22
C LYS A 108 3.93 -9.64 5.29
N GLU A 109 5.24 -9.50 5.17
CA GLU A 109 6.00 -8.68 6.12
C GLU A 109 5.61 -7.21 6.02
N ALA A 110 5.46 -6.68 4.80
CA ALA A 110 5.01 -5.30 4.59
C ALA A 110 3.65 -5.05 5.23
N LEU A 111 2.69 -5.94 5.02
CA LEU A 111 1.37 -5.82 5.61
C LEU A 111 1.42 -5.91 7.15
N SER A 112 2.21 -6.82 7.68
CA SER A 112 2.40 -6.95 9.14
C SER A 112 2.99 -5.68 9.75
N GLN A 113 3.97 -5.07 9.07
CA GLN A 113 4.57 -3.81 9.53
C GLN A 113 3.55 -2.66 9.50
N LEU A 114 2.74 -2.59 8.44
CA LEU A 114 1.71 -1.57 8.34
C LEU A 114 0.64 -1.74 9.43
N ILE A 115 0.23 -2.97 9.70
CA ILE A 115 -0.71 -3.28 10.79
C ILE A 115 -0.16 -2.77 12.13
N GLY A 116 1.12 -2.98 12.40
CA GLY A 116 1.76 -2.48 13.60
C GLY A 116 1.86 -0.95 13.67
N TYR A 117 1.96 -0.30 12.52
CA TYR A 117 2.07 1.15 12.43
C TYR A 117 0.72 1.87 12.46
N ALA A 118 -0.33 1.26 11.93
CA ALA A 118 -1.65 1.87 11.76
C ALA A 118 -2.24 2.49 13.03
N PRO A 119 -2.09 1.89 14.23
CA PRO A 119 -2.59 2.52 15.45
C PRO A 119 -2.00 3.90 15.75
N THR A 120 -0.78 4.18 15.30
CA THR A 120 -0.18 5.52 15.45
C THR A 120 -0.91 6.59 14.66
N LEU A 121 -1.69 6.19 13.67
CA LEU A 121 -2.55 7.06 12.85
C LEU A 121 -4.01 7.06 13.35
N ALA A 122 -4.26 6.54 14.54
CA ALA A 122 -5.60 6.38 15.14
C ALA A 122 -6.51 5.41 14.36
N ILE A 123 -5.96 4.58 13.49
CA ILE A 123 -6.72 3.60 12.72
C ILE A 123 -7.11 2.44 13.63
N ARG A 124 -8.41 2.14 13.66
CA ARG A 124 -8.98 1.01 14.40
C ARG A 124 -9.45 -0.11 13.50
N HIS A 125 -9.71 0.20 12.24
CA HIS A 125 -10.16 -0.78 11.25
C HIS A 125 -9.34 -0.60 9.97
N LEU A 126 -8.67 -1.65 9.55
CA LEU A 126 -8.08 -1.74 8.22
C LEU A 126 -9.03 -2.55 7.35
N LYS A 127 -9.25 -2.08 6.13
CA LYS A 127 -10.13 -2.71 5.16
C LYS A 127 -9.36 -3.01 3.89
N ALA A 128 -9.82 -4.00 3.15
CA ALA A 128 -9.27 -4.31 1.84
C ALA A 128 -10.41 -4.75 0.92
N THR A 129 -10.32 -4.33 -0.34
CA THR A 129 -11.21 -4.81 -1.39
C THR A 129 -10.41 -5.79 -2.23
N ILE A 130 -10.85 -7.05 -2.28
CA ILE A 130 -10.12 -8.12 -2.97
C ILE A 130 -11.09 -8.84 -3.90
N GLU A 131 -10.74 -8.93 -5.18
CA GLU A 131 -11.54 -9.67 -6.15
C GLU A 131 -11.57 -11.17 -5.80
N PRO A 132 -12.72 -11.85 -6.00
CA PRO A 132 -12.86 -13.25 -5.61
C PRO A 132 -11.88 -14.21 -6.27
N ASN A 133 -11.39 -13.88 -7.46
CA ASN A 133 -10.40 -14.69 -8.18
C ASN A 133 -8.95 -14.38 -7.78
N ASN A 134 -8.72 -13.36 -6.95
CA ASN A 134 -7.37 -13.02 -6.48
C ASN A 134 -7.03 -13.83 -5.22
N THR A 135 -6.78 -15.13 -5.43
CA THR A 135 -6.52 -16.06 -4.32
C THR A 135 -5.26 -15.72 -3.56
N ALA A 136 -4.24 -15.19 -4.24
CA ALA A 136 -2.99 -14.79 -3.59
C ALA A 136 -3.21 -13.68 -2.57
N SER A 137 -3.96 -12.63 -2.93
CA SER A 137 -4.29 -11.54 -2.01
C SER A 137 -5.19 -12.02 -0.88
N ILE A 138 -6.19 -12.86 -1.16
CA ILE A 138 -7.07 -13.41 -0.13
C ILE A 138 -6.26 -14.18 0.90
N ARG A 139 -5.32 -15.02 0.47
CA ARG A 139 -4.43 -15.76 1.37
C ARG A 139 -3.55 -14.82 2.20
N LEU A 140 -2.99 -13.81 1.54
CA LEU A 140 -2.10 -12.84 2.19
C LEU A 140 -2.85 -12.10 3.30
N PHE A 141 -3.97 -11.47 2.97
CA PHE A 141 -4.74 -10.70 3.95
C PHE A 141 -5.32 -11.58 5.04
N SER A 142 -5.84 -12.75 4.69
CA SER A 142 -6.36 -13.71 5.68
C SER A 142 -5.27 -14.19 6.64
N SER A 143 -4.05 -14.41 6.16
CA SER A 143 -2.92 -14.82 7.00
C SER A 143 -2.51 -13.75 8.00
N CYS A 144 -2.87 -12.50 7.75
CA CYS A 144 -2.61 -11.36 8.63
C CYS A 144 -3.82 -11.00 9.52
N GLY A 145 -4.87 -11.82 9.50
CA GLY A 145 -6.01 -11.67 10.39
C GLY A 145 -7.22 -10.97 9.82
N PHE A 146 -7.18 -10.57 8.54
CA PHE A 146 -8.36 -10.00 7.89
C PHE A 146 -9.43 -11.06 7.69
N VAL A 147 -10.68 -10.68 7.90
CA VAL A 147 -11.83 -11.56 7.70
C VAL A 147 -12.79 -10.94 6.71
N ALA A 148 -13.41 -11.79 5.88
CA ALA A 148 -14.43 -11.37 4.94
C ALA A 148 -15.66 -10.86 5.71
N CYS A 149 -16.12 -9.66 5.39
CA CYS A 149 -17.31 -9.05 6.01
C CYS A 149 -18.44 -8.85 5.01
N ARG A 150 -18.14 -8.69 3.73
CA ARG A 150 -19.07 -8.59 2.61
C ARG A 150 -18.42 -9.17 1.38
N GLU A 151 -19.17 -9.26 0.28
CA GLU A 151 -18.58 -9.62 -1.00
C GLU A 151 -17.44 -8.67 -1.34
N ARG A 152 -16.25 -9.20 -1.60
CA ARG A 152 -15.01 -8.48 -1.93
C ARG A 152 -14.41 -7.64 -0.80
N GLU A 153 -15.09 -7.49 0.34
CA GLU A 153 -14.56 -6.70 1.44
C GLU A 153 -14.05 -7.54 2.59
N PHE A 154 -12.87 -7.18 3.05
CA PHE A 154 -12.19 -7.78 4.19
C PHE A 154 -11.90 -6.70 5.22
N VAL A 155 -11.93 -7.07 6.48
CA VAL A 155 -11.67 -6.13 7.57
C VAL A 155 -10.77 -6.78 8.62
N LEU A 156 -9.87 -5.98 9.16
CA LEU A 156 -9.09 -6.30 10.35
C LEU A 156 -9.40 -5.24 11.41
N GLN A 157 -9.94 -5.68 12.52
CA GLN A 157 -10.14 -4.82 13.68
C GLN A 157 -8.85 -4.79 14.49
N LEU A 158 -8.28 -3.59 14.67
CA LEU A 158 -7.09 -3.40 15.48
C LEU A 158 -7.48 -3.27 16.93
N GLY A 159 -6.70 -3.93 17.78
CA GLY A 159 -6.93 -3.87 19.22
C GLY A 159 -6.83 -2.44 19.74
N VAL A 160 -7.80 -2.05 20.56
CA VAL A 160 -7.71 -0.79 21.29
C VAL A 160 -6.90 -1.08 22.55
N CYS A 161 -5.71 -0.48 22.63
CA CYS A 161 -5.04 -0.40 23.93
C CYS A 161 -5.83 0.59 24.79
N GLU A 162 -6.60 0.07 25.69
CA GLU A 162 -7.16 0.88 26.76
C GLU A 162 -6.06 1.31 27.74
#